data_04c700e6e247730fd05a6be224724406
#
_entry.id   04c700e6e247730fd05a6be224724406
#
_cell.length_a   1.000
_cell.length_b   1.000
_cell.length_c   1.000
_cell.angle_alpha   90.00
_cell.angle_beta   90.00
_cell.angle_gamma   90.00
#
_symmetry.space_group_name_H-M   'P 1'
#
loop_
_entity.id
_entity.type
_entity.pdbx_description
1 polymer ?
#
loop_
_entity_poly.entity_id
_entity_poly.type
_entity_poly.pdbx_seq_one_letter_code
_entity_poly.pdbx_strand_id
1 'polypeptide(L)'
;MTLGEHMRSTTRKTFSAEFKLEAAQLVLDKNHSIIEAAKAMNVGKSTMDKWVRQLKLERQGGTPKASPITPEQIEIRELKKQVARLEEHNLILKKATALLMSDSMNNLR
;
A
#
# COMPACT_ATOMS: atom_id res chain seq x y z
N MET A 1 -19.65 -9.50 27.96
CA MET A 1 -19.16 -9.11 27.60
C MET A 1 -18.96 -8.54 27.04
N THR A 2 -18.90 -8.69 26.98
CA THR A 2 -18.72 -8.05 26.33
C THR A 2 -17.87 -6.88 26.34
N LEU A 3 -17.10 -6.64 27.20
CA LEU A 3 -16.15 -5.64 27.24
C LEU A 3 -15.42 -5.45 25.99
N GLY A 4 -14.98 -6.49 25.41
CA GLY A 4 -14.29 -6.43 24.17
C GLY A 4 -15.12 -5.79 23.10
N GLU A 5 -16.38 -5.98 23.16
CA GLU A 5 -17.27 -5.41 22.20
C GLU A 5 -17.32 -3.92 22.28
N HIS A 6 -17.33 -3.39 23.47
CA HIS A 6 -17.32 -1.99 23.63
C HIS A 6 -16.06 -1.38 23.09
N MET A 7 -14.96 -2.01 23.40
CA MET A 7 -13.71 -1.49 22.94
C MET A 7 -13.71 -1.46 21.44
N ARG A 8 -14.28 -2.47 20.85
CA ARG A 8 -14.29 -2.52 19.41
C ARG A 8 -15.11 -1.43 18.78
N SER A 9 -16.15 -0.99 19.45
CA SER A 9 -16.99 0.03 18.88
C SER A 9 -16.23 1.32 18.68
N THR A 10 -15.18 1.53 19.44
CA THR A 10 -14.39 2.73 19.30
C THR A 10 -13.20 2.51 18.40
N THR A 11 -12.91 1.30 18.02
CA THR A 11 -11.77 1.04 17.17
C THR A 11 -12.14 1.24 15.73
N ARG A 12 -11.17 1.61 14.96
CA ARG A 12 -11.36 1.75 13.54
C ARG A 12 -11.40 0.39 12.90
N LYS A 13 -12.34 0.23 12.01
CA LYS A 13 -12.38 -0.99 11.24
C LYS A 13 -11.28 -0.94 10.21
N THR A 14 -10.63 -2.07 10.04
CA THR A 14 -9.64 -2.20 8.98
C THR A 14 -10.25 -3.06 7.89
N PHE A 15 -9.98 -2.69 6.67
CA PHE A 15 -10.53 -3.39 5.51
C PHE A 15 -9.39 -3.87 4.63
N SER A 16 -9.59 -5.05 4.05
CA SER A 16 -8.58 -5.59 3.13
C SER A 16 -8.58 -4.79 1.85
N ALA A 17 -7.48 -4.88 1.11
CA ALA A 17 -7.38 -4.22 -0.17
C ALA A 17 -8.44 -4.75 -1.13
N GLU A 18 -8.72 -6.05 -1.07
CA GLU A 18 -9.73 -6.68 -1.91
C GLU A 18 -11.10 -6.11 -1.65
N PHE A 19 -11.45 -5.93 -0.37
CA PHE A 19 -12.73 -5.36 0.00
C PHE A 19 -12.88 -3.93 -0.50
N LYS A 20 -11.84 -3.13 -0.33
CA LYS A 20 -11.85 -1.74 -0.78
C LYS A 20 -11.97 -1.66 -2.29
N LEU A 21 -11.28 -2.54 -2.99
CA LEU A 21 -11.34 -2.59 -4.44
C LEU A 21 -12.75 -2.93 -4.90
N GLU A 22 -13.33 -3.96 -4.32
CA GLU A 22 -14.67 -4.39 -4.67
C GLU A 22 -15.68 -3.27 -4.42
N ALA A 23 -15.57 -2.61 -3.28
CA ALA A 23 -16.46 -1.51 -2.94
C ALA A 23 -16.35 -0.37 -3.96
N ALA A 24 -15.12 0.03 -4.28
CA ALA A 24 -14.91 1.12 -5.23
C ALA A 24 -15.38 0.75 -6.63
N GLN A 25 -15.25 -0.51 -7.00
CA GLN A 25 -15.71 -0.98 -8.30
C GLN A 25 -17.22 -0.89 -8.45
N LEU A 26 -17.96 -1.00 -7.37
CA LEU A 26 -19.42 -0.82 -7.43
C LEU A 26 -19.77 0.55 -7.99
N VAL A 27 -19.00 1.55 -7.61
CA VAL A 27 -19.26 2.91 -8.09
C VAL A 27 -18.72 3.12 -9.50
N LEU A 28 -17.46 2.77 -9.71
CA LEU A 28 -16.80 3.08 -10.97
C LEU A 28 -17.18 2.15 -12.11
N ASP A 29 -17.36 0.88 -11.82
CA ASP A 29 -17.62 -0.11 -12.87
C ASP A 29 -19.08 -0.50 -13.02
N LYS A 30 -19.81 -0.46 -11.93
CA LYS A 30 -21.23 -0.88 -11.95
C LYS A 30 -22.20 0.27 -11.83
N ASN A 31 -21.68 1.49 -11.87
CA ASN A 31 -22.51 2.70 -11.91
C ASN A 31 -23.43 2.91 -10.71
N HIS A 32 -23.08 2.36 -9.57
CA HIS A 32 -23.81 2.66 -8.35
C HIS A 32 -23.40 4.03 -7.83
N SER A 33 -24.30 4.69 -7.14
CA SER A 33 -23.94 5.94 -6.50
C SER A 33 -23.10 5.63 -5.28
N ILE A 34 -22.35 6.62 -4.82
CA ILE A 34 -21.51 6.46 -3.63
C ILE A 34 -22.38 6.06 -2.45
N ILE A 35 -23.54 6.66 -2.32
CA ILE A 35 -24.46 6.38 -1.22
C ILE A 35 -24.94 4.94 -1.27
N GLU A 36 -25.35 4.49 -2.45
CA GLU A 36 -25.82 3.12 -2.63
C GLU A 36 -24.71 2.10 -2.35
N ALA A 37 -23.53 2.35 -2.88
CA ALA A 37 -22.42 1.45 -2.67
C ALA A 37 -22.01 1.40 -1.20
N ALA A 38 -22.02 2.55 -0.54
CA ALA A 38 -21.69 2.61 0.87
C ALA A 38 -22.67 1.80 1.70
N LYS A 39 -23.95 1.89 1.39
CA LYS A 39 -24.97 1.10 2.08
C LYS A 39 -24.80 -0.39 1.81
N ALA A 40 -24.56 -0.75 0.55
CA ALA A 40 -24.39 -2.14 0.18
C ALA A 40 -23.19 -2.79 0.87
N MET A 41 -22.11 -2.05 1.03
CA MET A 41 -20.91 -2.56 1.65
C MET A 41 -20.84 -2.26 3.15
N ASN A 42 -21.86 -1.60 3.67
CA ASN A 42 -21.96 -1.25 5.08
C ASN A 42 -20.76 -0.42 5.57
N VAL A 43 -20.40 0.59 4.81
CA VAL A 43 -19.34 1.51 5.19
C VAL A 43 -19.86 2.94 5.11
N GLY A 44 -19.12 3.87 5.68
CA GLY A 44 -19.51 5.27 5.65
C GLY A 44 -19.33 5.86 4.26
N LYS A 45 -20.12 6.89 3.96
CA LYS A 45 -20.05 7.58 2.69
C LYS A 45 -18.66 8.17 2.45
N SER A 46 -18.08 8.78 3.48
CA SER A 46 -16.76 9.38 3.37
C SER A 46 -15.71 8.34 3.05
N THR A 47 -15.82 7.20 3.69
CA THR A 47 -14.89 6.10 3.46
C THR A 47 -15.01 5.61 2.01
N MET A 48 -16.23 5.42 1.54
CA MET A 48 -16.46 4.98 0.17
C MET A 48 -15.90 5.99 -0.82
N ASP A 49 -16.09 7.27 -0.56
CA ASP A 49 -15.59 8.33 -1.43
C ASP A 49 -14.07 8.27 -1.54
N LYS A 50 -13.40 8.05 -0.42
CA LYS A 50 -11.94 7.92 -0.42
C LYS A 50 -11.48 6.76 -1.28
N TRP A 51 -12.14 5.62 -1.14
CA TRP A 51 -11.76 4.43 -1.90
C TRP A 51 -11.99 4.63 -3.39
N VAL A 52 -13.08 5.27 -3.77
CA VAL A 52 -13.37 5.55 -5.16
C VAL A 52 -12.33 6.46 -5.77
N ARG A 53 -11.96 7.53 -5.05
CA ARG A 53 -10.93 8.43 -5.52
C ARG A 53 -9.59 7.73 -5.65
N GLN A 54 -9.28 6.89 -4.68
CA GLN A 54 -8.02 6.14 -4.72
C GLN A 54 -7.99 5.19 -5.90
N LEU A 55 -9.09 4.50 -6.16
CA LEU A 55 -9.13 3.59 -7.29
C LEU A 55 -8.94 4.34 -8.61
N LYS A 56 -9.56 5.49 -8.75
CA LYS A 56 -9.37 6.32 -9.94
C LYS A 56 -7.91 6.68 -10.10
N LEU A 57 -7.28 7.11 -9.02
CA LEU A 57 -5.88 7.50 -9.04
C LEU A 57 -4.99 6.33 -9.45
N GLU A 58 -5.20 5.17 -8.84
CA GLU A 58 -4.39 4.00 -9.13
C GLU A 58 -4.56 3.51 -10.55
N ARG A 59 -5.78 3.60 -11.09
CA ARG A 59 -6.03 3.21 -12.48
C ARG A 59 -5.32 4.12 -13.47
N GLN A 60 -5.06 5.33 -13.06
CA GLN A 60 -4.31 6.28 -13.89
C GLN A 60 -2.80 6.11 -13.73
N GLY A 61 -2.39 5.14 -12.94
CA GLY A 61 -0.97 4.90 -12.70
C GLY A 61 -0.37 5.75 -11.60
N GLY A 62 -1.20 6.50 -10.87
CA GLY A 62 -0.72 7.32 -9.78
C GLY A 62 -0.39 6.49 -8.55
N THR A 63 0.50 7.02 -7.73
CA THR A 63 0.88 6.36 -6.49
C THR A 63 0.01 6.90 -5.35
N PRO A 64 -0.78 6.06 -4.68
CA PRO A 64 -1.64 6.53 -3.61
C PRO A 64 -0.83 6.87 -2.36
N LYS A 65 -1.35 7.79 -1.55
CA LYS A 65 -0.72 8.12 -0.27
C LYS A 65 -1.02 7.04 0.74
N ALA A 66 -2.20 6.43 0.64
CA ALA A 66 -2.59 5.33 1.52
C ALA A 66 -2.08 4.02 0.91
N SER A 67 -2.31 2.92 1.63
CA SER A 67 -1.95 1.61 1.10
C SER A 67 -2.74 1.34 -0.18
N PRO A 68 -2.09 0.82 -1.22
CA PRO A 68 -2.77 0.60 -2.50
C PRO A 68 -3.85 -0.47 -2.40
N ILE A 69 -4.85 -0.35 -3.25
CA ILE A 69 -5.97 -1.29 -3.27
C ILE A 69 -6.04 -2.12 -4.55
N THR A 70 -5.37 -1.68 -5.63
CA THR A 70 -5.34 -2.49 -6.84
C THR A 70 -4.16 -3.46 -6.78
N PRO A 71 -4.33 -4.67 -7.32
CA PRO A 71 -3.22 -5.64 -7.33
C PRO A 71 -1.98 -5.08 -8.00
N GLU A 72 -2.16 -4.31 -9.07
CA GLU A 72 -1.05 -3.71 -9.79
C GLU A 72 -0.24 -2.76 -8.92
N GLN A 73 -0.92 -1.90 -8.19
CA GLN A 73 -0.22 -0.94 -7.33
C GLN A 73 0.38 -1.60 -6.11
N ILE A 74 -0.26 -2.66 -5.61
CA ILE A 74 0.30 -3.43 -4.51
C ILE A 74 1.62 -4.06 -4.95
N GLU A 75 1.63 -4.65 -6.14
CA GLU A 75 2.82 -5.26 -6.68
C GLU A 75 3.93 -4.23 -6.92
N ILE A 76 3.56 -3.08 -7.49
CA ILE A 76 4.53 -2.00 -7.71
C ILE A 76 5.16 -1.58 -6.39
N ARG A 77 4.35 -1.43 -5.35
CA ARG A 77 4.85 -1.03 -4.05
C ARG A 77 5.82 -2.05 -3.48
N GLU A 78 5.48 -3.34 -3.61
CA GLU A 78 6.36 -4.41 -3.13
C GLU A 78 7.65 -4.46 -3.92
N LEU A 79 7.57 -4.28 -5.23
CA LEU A 79 8.75 -4.27 -6.08
C LEU A 79 9.65 -3.09 -5.74
N LYS A 80 9.06 -1.91 -5.48
CA LYS A 80 9.84 -0.75 -5.09
C LYS A 80 10.57 -0.98 -3.78
N LYS A 81 9.93 -1.66 -2.84
CA LYS A 81 10.58 -2.00 -1.57
C LYS A 81 11.74 -2.95 -1.80
N GLN A 82 11.56 -3.93 -2.67
CA GLN A 82 12.62 -4.88 -2.98
C GLN A 82 13.79 -4.17 -3.66
N VAL A 83 13.51 -3.29 -4.61
CA VAL A 83 14.55 -2.55 -5.30
C VAL A 83 15.32 -1.68 -4.30
N ALA A 84 14.62 -0.97 -3.42
CA ALA A 84 15.28 -0.14 -2.43
C ALA A 84 16.18 -0.95 -1.53
N ARG A 85 15.71 -2.13 -1.12
CA ARG A 85 16.48 -3.03 -0.26
C ARG A 85 17.71 -3.53 -0.98
N LEU A 86 17.57 -3.90 -2.24
CA LEU A 86 18.69 -4.38 -3.04
C LEU A 86 19.71 -3.27 -3.29
N GLU A 87 19.24 -2.07 -3.55
CA GLU A 87 20.13 -0.94 -3.74
C GLU A 87 20.93 -0.64 -2.49
N GLU A 88 20.29 -0.68 -1.34
CA GLU A 88 20.95 -0.47 -0.08
C GLU A 88 22.00 -1.54 0.18
N HIS A 89 21.62 -2.80 -0.05
CA HIS A 89 22.52 -3.93 0.10
C HIS A 89 23.71 -3.80 -0.83
N ASN A 90 23.46 -3.44 -2.07
CA ASN A 90 24.50 -3.26 -3.06
C ASN A 90 25.47 -2.15 -2.67
N LEU A 91 24.96 -1.06 -2.12
CA LEU A 91 25.78 0.04 -1.66
C LEU A 91 26.70 -0.40 -0.53
N ILE A 92 26.15 -1.15 0.42
CA ILE A 92 26.91 -1.68 1.54
C ILE A 92 28.03 -2.59 1.02
N LEU A 93 27.72 -3.46 0.10
CA LEU A 93 28.70 -4.37 -0.47
C LEU A 93 29.80 -3.61 -1.23
N LYS A 94 29.43 -2.58 -1.95
CA LYS A 94 30.40 -1.77 -2.68
C LYS A 94 31.36 -1.07 -1.73
N LYS A 95 30.84 -0.54 -0.62
CA LYS A 95 31.66 0.12 0.36
C LYS A 95 32.60 -0.86 1.04
N ALA A 96 32.11 -2.02 1.37
CA ALA A 96 32.93 -3.05 2.01
C ALA A 96 34.05 -3.49 1.07
N THR A 97 33.73 -3.69 -0.20
CA THR A 97 34.70 -4.09 -1.21
C THR A 97 35.77 -3.03 -1.37
N ALA A 98 35.35 -1.78 -1.41
CA ALA A 98 36.30 -0.67 -1.56
C ALA A 98 37.26 -0.61 -0.37
N LEU A 99 36.77 -0.82 0.83
CA LEU A 99 37.60 -0.82 2.02
C LEU A 99 38.60 -1.98 1.99
N LEU A 100 38.15 -3.15 1.58
CA LEU A 100 39.00 -4.31 1.49
C LEU A 100 40.09 -4.10 0.44
N MET A 101 39.72 -3.56 -0.69
CA MET A 101 40.69 -3.29 -1.74
C MET A 101 41.72 -2.25 -1.29
N SER A 102 41.24 -1.25 -0.57
CA SER A 102 42.12 -0.22 -0.07
C SER A 102 43.15 -0.82 0.91
N ASP A 103 42.69 -1.69 1.81
CA ASP A 103 43.56 -2.35 2.74
C ASP A 103 44.60 -3.23 2.04
N SER A 104 44.13 -3.95 1.03
CA SER A 104 45.05 -4.80 0.27
C SER A 104 46.11 -3.98 -0.42
N MET A 105 45.74 -2.86 -0.98
CA MET A 105 46.70 -1.99 -1.64
C MET A 105 47.69 -1.42 -0.66
N ASN A 106 47.22 -1.06 0.51
CA ASN A 106 48.09 -0.57 1.55
C ASN A 106 49.07 -1.62 2.03
N ASN A 107 48.61 -2.87 2.13
CA ASN A 107 49.45 -3.96 2.57
C ASN A 107 50.52 -4.34 1.58
N LEU A 108 50.28 -4.04 0.32
CA LEU A 108 51.25 -4.37 -0.71
C LEU A 108 52.42 -3.42 -0.75
N ARG A 109 52.35 -2.34 -0.01
CA ARG A 109 53.45 -1.40 0.03
C ARG A 109 54.49 -1.80 1.08
#